data_3efef3bf59b23e2d1332deb8ce1c93fb
#
_entry.id   3efef3bf59b23e2d1332deb8ce1c93fb
#
_cell.length_a   1.000
_cell.length_b   1.000
_cell.length_c   1.000
_cell.angle_alpha   90.00
_cell.angle_beta   90.00
_cell.angle_gamma   90.00
#
_symmetry.space_group_name_H-M   'P 1'
#
loop_
_entity.id
_entity.type
_entity.pdbx_description
1 polymer ?
#
loop_
_entity_poly.entity_id
_entity_poly.type
_entity_poly.pdbx_seq_one_letter_code
_entity_poly.pdbx_strand_id
1 'polypeptide(L)'
;MGQSHRSQKVADRIKVVVAQLLESKVKDPRLGFVTITDARVTGDLQSASVFYTALGDEDQRASTAAALESAKGMIRSAVGHELQTRI
;
A
#
# COMPACT_ATOMS: atom_id res chain seq x y z
N MET A 1 -9.54 -3.13 19.34
CA MET A 1 -8.37 -3.99 19.55
C MET A 1 -7.23 -3.59 18.67
N GLY A 2 -6.09 -3.33 19.24
CA GLY A 2 -4.94 -2.90 18.47
C GLY A 2 -4.16 -4.05 17.86
N GLN A 3 -3.18 -3.69 17.07
CA GLN A 3 -2.23 -4.64 16.54
C GLN A 3 -1.21 -5.00 17.61
N SER A 4 -0.61 -6.17 17.50
CA SER A 4 0.51 -6.51 18.37
C SER A 4 1.69 -5.61 18.02
N HIS A 5 2.67 -5.53 18.90
CA HIS A 5 3.88 -4.74 18.66
C HIS A 5 4.56 -5.17 17.36
N ARG A 6 4.62 -6.48 17.13
CA ARG A 6 5.22 -7.04 15.92
C ARG A 6 4.45 -6.65 14.65
N SER A 7 3.12 -6.79 14.68
CA SER A 7 2.32 -6.44 13.52
C SER A 7 2.35 -4.94 13.25
N GLN A 8 2.50 -4.12 14.29
CA GLN A 8 2.63 -2.68 14.12
C GLN A 8 3.93 -2.32 13.37
N LYS A 9 5.03 -2.97 13.72
CA LYS A 9 6.31 -2.74 13.02
C LYS A 9 6.21 -3.16 11.55
N VAL A 10 5.57 -4.28 11.29
CA VAL A 10 5.38 -4.75 9.91
C VAL A 10 4.49 -3.79 9.14
N ALA A 11 3.42 -3.30 9.77
CA ALA A 11 2.52 -2.32 9.14
C ALA A 11 3.27 -1.04 8.78
N ASP A 12 4.12 -0.55 9.67
CA ASP A 12 4.92 0.64 9.41
C ASP A 12 5.86 0.42 8.23
N ARG A 13 6.47 -0.73 8.15
CA ARG A 13 7.35 -1.07 7.04
C ARG A 13 6.57 -1.17 5.72
N ILE A 14 5.38 -1.75 5.75
CA ILE A 14 4.54 -1.87 4.57
C ILE A 14 4.17 -0.50 4.02
N LYS A 15 3.88 0.47 4.89
CA LYS A 15 3.59 1.84 4.43
C LYS A 15 4.75 2.40 3.63
N VAL A 16 5.97 2.24 4.12
CA VAL A 16 7.17 2.73 3.44
C VAL A 16 7.36 2.01 2.10
N VAL A 17 7.24 0.70 2.11
CA VAL A 17 7.45 -0.12 0.90
C VAL A 17 6.45 0.26 -0.19
N VAL A 18 5.17 0.39 0.16
CA VAL A 18 4.14 0.72 -0.82
C VAL A 18 4.35 2.14 -1.36
N ALA A 19 4.66 3.09 -0.48
CA ALA A 19 4.91 4.47 -0.91
C ALA A 19 6.08 4.54 -1.89
N GLN A 20 7.17 3.85 -1.59
CA GLN A 20 8.35 3.81 -2.47
C GLN A 20 8.04 3.12 -3.78
N LEU A 21 7.24 2.06 -3.73
CA LEU A 21 6.84 1.34 -4.94
C LEU A 21 6.06 2.24 -5.88
N LEU A 22 5.11 2.99 -5.35
CA LEU A 22 4.31 3.92 -6.16
C LEU A 22 5.17 5.01 -6.78
N GLU A 23 6.18 5.49 -6.07
CA GLU A 23 7.06 6.53 -6.59
C GLU A 23 8.02 6.01 -7.65
N SER A 24 8.56 4.81 -7.46
CA SER A 24 9.70 4.35 -8.27
C SER A 24 9.36 3.28 -9.29
N LYS A 25 8.35 2.45 -9.03
CA LYS A 25 8.06 1.31 -9.89
C LYS A 25 6.79 1.44 -10.71
N VAL A 26 5.81 2.17 -10.20
CA VAL A 26 4.56 2.36 -10.93
C VAL A 26 4.73 3.54 -11.86
N LYS A 27 4.80 3.24 -13.15
CA LYS A 27 5.06 4.25 -14.20
C LYS A 27 3.80 4.58 -14.99
N ASP A 28 2.66 4.51 -14.36
CA ASP A 28 1.38 4.76 -15.02
C ASP A 28 1.05 6.25 -14.97
N PRO A 29 0.88 6.91 -16.12
CA PRO A 29 0.58 8.35 -16.15
C PRO A 29 -0.76 8.70 -15.52
N ARG A 30 -1.64 7.71 -15.31
CA ARG A 30 -2.92 7.95 -14.64
C ARG A 30 -2.76 8.10 -13.13
N LEU A 31 -1.60 7.69 -12.59
CA LEU A 31 -1.34 7.80 -11.16
C LEU A 31 -1.03 9.26 -10.82
N GLY A 32 -1.91 9.85 -10.02
CA GLY A 32 -1.73 11.23 -9.56
C GLY A 32 -1.10 11.27 -8.18
N PHE A 33 -1.48 12.26 -7.40
CA PHE A 33 -0.95 12.40 -6.04
C PHE A 33 -1.66 11.44 -5.11
N VAL A 34 -0.89 10.53 -4.53
CA VAL A 34 -1.38 9.53 -3.59
C VAL A 34 -0.55 9.59 -2.32
N THR A 35 -1.23 9.65 -1.19
CA THR A 35 -0.58 9.59 0.12
C THR A 35 -1.01 8.30 0.80
N ILE A 36 -0.06 7.49 1.23
CA ILE A 36 -0.36 6.31 2.03
C ILE A 36 -0.58 6.78 3.46
N THR A 37 -1.80 6.64 3.95
CA THR A 37 -2.18 7.20 5.25
C THR A 37 -2.04 6.22 6.39
N ASP A 38 -2.22 4.93 6.11
CA ASP A 38 -2.15 3.93 7.18
C ASP A 38 -1.95 2.55 6.57
N ALA A 39 -1.57 1.60 7.40
CA ALA A 39 -1.54 0.19 7.04
C ALA A 39 -1.86 -0.62 8.29
N ARG A 40 -2.57 -1.71 8.10
CA ARG A 40 -2.94 -2.61 9.18
C ARG A 40 -2.59 -4.04 8.79
N VAL A 41 -2.05 -4.76 9.73
CA VAL A 41 -1.64 -6.15 9.53
C VAL A 41 -2.29 -6.98 10.62
N THR A 42 -2.86 -8.12 10.22
CA THR A 42 -3.45 -9.03 11.20
C THR A 42 -2.37 -9.60 12.12
N GLY A 43 -2.76 -10.00 13.35
CA GLY A 43 -1.81 -10.48 14.33
C GLY A 43 -1.02 -11.69 13.89
N ASP A 44 -1.60 -12.53 13.02
CA ASP A 44 -0.93 -13.71 12.46
C ASP A 44 -0.09 -13.40 11.23
N LEU A 45 -0.02 -12.13 10.81
CA LEU A 45 0.75 -11.66 9.66
C LEU A 45 0.31 -12.30 8.34
N GLN A 46 -0.98 -12.65 8.23
CA GLN A 46 -1.51 -13.28 7.02
C GLN A 46 -2.20 -12.31 6.08
N SER A 47 -2.64 -11.17 6.58
CA SER A 47 -3.37 -10.19 5.78
C SER A 47 -2.92 -8.78 6.12
N ALA A 48 -2.95 -7.92 5.12
CA ALA A 48 -2.61 -6.51 5.30
C ALA A 48 -3.63 -5.66 4.54
N SER A 49 -3.94 -4.51 5.12
CA SER A 49 -4.76 -3.50 4.47
C SER A 49 -3.96 -2.21 4.39
N VAL A 50 -3.92 -1.59 3.23
CA VAL A 50 -3.21 -0.35 3.03
C VAL A 50 -4.21 0.72 2.66
N PHE A 51 -4.19 1.81 3.40
CA PHE A 51 -5.13 2.91 3.21
C PHE A 51 -4.41 4.08 2.57
N TYR A 52 -5.10 4.77 1.68
CA TYR A 52 -4.50 5.88 0.97
C TYR A 52 -5.52 7.00 0.73
N THR A 53 -5.00 8.18 0.44
CA THR A 53 -5.80 9.31 -0.02
C THR A 53 -5.29 9.71 -1.39
N ALA A 54 -6.21 9.85 -2.34
CA ALA A 54 -5.90 10.34 -3.67
C ALA A 54 -6.40 11.77 -3.78
N LEU A 55 -5.51 12.68 -4.20
CA LEU A 55 -5.84 14.09 -4.35
C LEU A 55 -6.29 14.39 -5.77
N GLY A 56 -7.08 15.44 -5.91
CA GLY A 56 -7.53 15.91 -7.20
C GLY A 56 -9.04 15.93 -7.32
N ASP A 57 -9.54 16.26 -8.49
CA ASP A 57 -10.97 16.24 -8.76
C ASP A 57 -11.44 14.79 -8.97
N GLU A 58 -12.72 14.63 -9.27
CA GLU A 58 -13.31 13.29 -9.40
C GLU A 58 -12.67 12.50 -10.53
N ASP A 59 -12.40 13.14 -11.67
CA ASP A 59 -11.77 12.45 -12.79
C ASP A 59 -10.33 12.04 -12.47
N GLN A 60 -9.59 12.92 -11.79
CA GLN A 60 -8.22 12.62 -11.39
C GLN A 60 -8.17 11.48 -10.41
N ARG A 61 -9.10 11.45 -9.45
CA ARG A 61 -9.17 10.34 -8.48
C ARG A 61 -9.55 9.03 -9.13
N ALA A 62 -10.45 9.09 -10.13
CA ALA A 62 -10.83 7.90 -10.88
C ALA A 62 -9.64 7.36 -11.68
N SER A 63 -8.87 8.23 -12.29
CA SER A 63 -7.65 7.84 -13.02
C SER A 63 -6.63 7.20 -12.09
N THR A 64 -6.44 7.79 -10.91
CA THR A 64 -5.54 7.25 -9.90
C THR A 64 -6.00 5.86 -9.44
N ALA A 65 -7.30 5.69 -9.22
CA ALA A 65 -7.84 4.39 -8.82
C ALA A 65 -7.59 3.34 -9.89
N ALA A 66 -7.73 3.70 -11.16
CA ALA A 66 -7.47 2.80 -12.27
C ALA A 66 -5.99 2.40 -12.32
N ALA A 67 -5.09 3.35 -12.08
CA ALA A 67 -3.67 3.08 -12.05
C ALA A 67 -3.32 2.13 -10.89
N LEU A 68 -3.91 2.34 -9.72
CA LEU A 68 -3.68 1.47 -8.58
C LEU A 68 -4.22 0.07 -8.83
N GLU A 69 -5.36 -0.05 -9.49
CA GLU A 69 -5.91 -1.35 -9.84
C GLU A 69 -4.98 -2.11 -10.78
N SER A 70 -4.40 -1.40 -11.75
CA SER A 70 -3.44 -2.01 -12.68
C SER A 70 -2.15 -2.43 -11.97
N ALA A 71 -1.77 -1.74 -10.91
CA ALA A 71 -0.55 -2.05 -10.15
C ALA A 71 -0.80 -3.04 -9.02
N LYS A 72 -2.01 -3.54 -8.88
CA LYS A 72 -2.41 -4.38 -7.75
C LYS A 72 -1.53 -5.61 -7.56
N GLY A 73 -1.17 -6.29 -8.65
CA GLY A 73 -0.30 -7.46 -8.58
C GLY A 73 1.08 -7.14 -8.04
N MET A 74 1.65 -6.04 -8.50
CA MET A 74 2.95 -5.59 -8.04
C MET A 74 2.91 -5.22 -6.55
N ILE A 75 1.85 -4.52 -6.13
CA ILE A 75 1.67 -4.14 -4.73
C ILE A 75 1.52 -5.38 -3.86
N ARG A 76 0.70 -6.34 -4.29
CA ARG A 76 0.51 -7.59 -3.56
C ARG A 76 1.80 -8.36 -3.37
N SER A 77 2.61 -8.42 -4.43
CA SER A 77 3.89 -9.11 -4.35
C SER A 77 4.82 -8.47 -3.34
N ALA A 78 4.88 -7.14 -3.35
CA ALA A 78 5.74 -6.40 -2.42
C ALA A 78 5.27 -6.59 -0.98
N VAL A 79 3.97 -6.49 -0.73
CA VAL A 79 3.40 -6.67 0.60
C VAL A 79 3.59 -8.10 1.08
N GLY A 80 3.33 -9.07 0.20
CA GLY A 80 3.51 -10.49 0.54
C GLY A 80 4.94 -10.81 0.92
N HIS A 81 5.90 -10.22 0.19
CA HIS A 81 7.31 -10.38 0.51
C HIS A 81 7.64 -9.87 1.92
N GLU A 82 7.13 -8.68 2.26
CA GLU A 82 7.35 -8.12 3.58
C GLU A 82 6.73 -8.98 4.68
N LEU A 83 5.54 -9.51 4.44
CA LEU A 83 4.90 -10.39 5.41
C LEU A 83 5.73 -11.66 5.63
N GLN A 84 6.23 -12.26 4.56
CA GLN A 84 7.04 -13.48 4.67
C GLN A 84 8.36 -13.24 5.40
N THR A 85 9.03 -12.14 5.10
CA THR A 85 10.34 -11.88 5.69
C THR A 85 10.26 -11.51 7.16
N ARG A 86 9.07 -11.17 7.67
CA ARG A 86 8.87 -10.75 9.06
C ARG A 86 8.27 -11.84 9.95
N ILE A 87 7.91 -12.96 9.39
CA ILE A 87 7.35 -14.09 10.17
C ILE A 87 8.43 -14.79 11.01
#